data_34ba982eebe89963d1db5e44a77eea00
#
_entry.id   34ba982eebe89963d1db5e44a77eea00
#
_cell.length_a   1.000
_cell.length_b   1.000
_cell.length_c   1.000
_cell.angle_alpha   90.00
_cell.angle_beta   90.00
_cell.angle_gamma   90.00
#
_symmetry.space_group_name_H-M   'P 1'
#
loop_
_entity.id
_entity.type
_entity.pdbx_description
1 polymer ?
#
loop_
_entity_poly.entity_id
_entity_poly.type
_entity_poly.pdbx_seq_one_letter_code
_entity_poly.pdbx_strand_id
1 'polypeptide(L)'
;MKQRRVTSQQVAERAGVSRTTVSFVLNDVDGASIPDETRQRVLDAARELQYVPDNAARTLAKGHSQTVAFVLFRSHEQIFTDPYIPNIVSGFNMIAKQHGYRLLIEQFSDFEGVAVVDELLRSGEAAGVMLAG
;
A
#
# COMPACT_ATOMS: atom_id res chain seq x y z
N MET A 1 11.28 -22.09 7.55
CA MET A 1 12.20 -21.07 8.09
C MET A 1 11.59 -19.69 7.83
N LYS A 2 11.29 -18.93 8.88
CA LYS A 2 10.92 -17.51 8.69
C LYS A 2 12.17 -16.77 8.20
N GLN A 3 12.19 -16.36 6.95
CA GLN A 3 13.21 -15.45 6.42
C GLN A 3 13.18 -14.17 7.27
N ARG A 4 14.28 -13.86 7.89
CA ARG A 4 14.41 -12.67 8.76
C ARG A 4 14.27 -11.44 7.89
N ARG A 5 13.14 -10.76 8.00
CA ARG A 5 12.82 -9.58 7.20
C ARG A 5 13.85 -8.49 7.49
N VAL A 6 14.47 -7.94 6.43
CA VAL A 6 15.40 -6.81 6.56
C VAL A 6 14.66 -5.62 7.14
N THR A 7 15.30 -4.93 8.07
CA THR A 7 14.72 -3.78 8.78
C THR A 7 15.27 -2.45 8.25
N SER A 8 14.53 -1.36 8.46
CA SER A 8 15.01 -0.01 8.15
C SER A 8 16.28 0.36 8.91
N GLN A 9 16.51 -0.24 10.08
CA GLN A 9 17.73 -0.06 10.85
C GLN A 9 18.95 -0.61 10.10
N GLN A 10 18.83 -1.79 9.51
CA GLN A 10 19.91 -2.39 8.71
C GLN A 10 20.22 -1.56 7.46
N VAL A 11 19.20 -0.96 6.83
CA VAL A 11 19.41 -0.02 5.71
C VAL A 11 20.14 1.22 6.18
N ALA A 12 19.76 1.79 7.34
CA ALA A 12 20.41 2.96 7.93
C ALA A 12 21.89 2.69 8.23
N GLU A 13 22.21 1.56 8.85
CA GLU A 13 23.57 1.13 9.13
C GLU A 13 24.40 0.95 7.84
N ARG A 14 23.80 0.29 6.84
CA ARG A 14 24.46 0.07 5.54
C ARG A 14 24.74 1.36 4.76
N ALA A 15 23.83 2.33 4.84
CA ALA A 15 23.95 3.64 4.18
C ALA A 15 24.74 4.66 5.00
N GLY A 16 25.05 4.39 6.27
CA GLY A 16 25.72 5.33 7.19
C GLY A 16 24.88 6.55 7.54
N VAL A 17 23.57 6.37 7.73
CA VAL A 17 22.62 7.44 8.07
C VAL A 17 21.69 7.02 9.21
N SER A 18 20.86 7.95 9.70
CA SER A 18 19.82 7.64 10.68
C SER A 18 18.62 6.91 10.07
N ARG A 19 17.85 6.19 10.89
CA ARG A 19 16.57 5.62 10.46
C ARG A 19 15.58 6.67 9.96
N THR A 20 15.60 7.85 10.54
CA THR A 20 14.78 8.98 10.10
C THR A 20 15.13 9.39 8.68
N THR A 21 16.42 9.47 8.35
CA THR A 21 16.88 9.77 6.99
C THR A 21 16.43 8.70 6.01
N VAL A 22 16.52 7.41 6.38
CA VAL A 22 16.01 6.30 5.55
C VAL A 22 14.51 6.47 5.30
N SER A 23 13.74 6.77 6.34
CA SER A 23 12.30 6.99 6.22
C SER A 23 11.97 8.15 5.30
N PHE A 24 12.67 9.26 5.40
CA PHE A 24 12.44 10.44 4.55
C PHE A 24 12.76 10.16 3.09
N VAL A 25 13.85 9.45 2.81
CA VAL A 25 14.23 9.08 1.44
C VAL A 25 13.23 8.10 0.83
N LEU A 26 12.86 7.04 1.55
CA LEU A 26 12.01 5.98 1.01
C LEU A 26 10.52 6.36 0.91
N ASN A 27 10.07 7.34 1.71
CA ASN A 27 8.69 7.84 1.66
C ASN A 27 8.56 9.16 0.88
N ASP A 28 9.65 9.65 0.31
CA ASP A 28 9.71 10.90 -0.47
C ASP A 28 9.01 12.07 0.25
N VAL A 29 9.45 12.29 1.51
CA VAL A 29 8.84 13.31 2.37
C VAL A 29 9.20 14.70 1.84
N ASP A 30 8.19 15.45 1.40
CA ASP A 30 8.35 16.82 0.95
C ASP A 30 8.95 17.71 2.04
N GLY A 31 9.92 18.56 1.67
CA GLY A 31 10.57 19.51 2.58
C GLY A 31 11.76 18.96 3.38
N ALA A 32 12.05 17.67 3.29
CA ALA A 32 13.29 17.12 3.84
C ALA A 32 14.45 17.45 2.92
N SER A 33 15.30 18.39 3.31
CA SER A 33 16.54 18.75 2.58
C SER A 33 17.59 17.65 2.75
N ILE A 34 17.49 16.58 1.93
CA ILE A 34 18.46 15.48 1.91
C ILE A 34 19.32 15.62 0.67
N PRO A 35 20.66 15.72 0.80
CA PRO A 35 21.55 15.77 -0.35
C PRO A 35 21.37 14.56 -1.28
N ASP A 36 21.46 14.77 -2.59
CA ASP A 36 21.26 13.73 -3.61
C ASP A 36 22.21 12.53 -3.41
N GLU A 37 23.46 12.78 -2.99
CA GLU A 37 24.42 11.74 -2.67
C GLU A 37 23.93 10.85 -1.52
N THR A 38 23.38 11.46 -0.46
CA THR A 38 22.81 10.73 0.68
C THR A 38 21.57 9.94 0.27
N ARG A 39 20.70 10.54 -0.53
CA ARG A 39 19.52 9.88 -1.10
C ARG A 39 19.93 8.64 -1.89
N GLN A 40 20.92 8.76 -2.75
CA GLN A 40 21.40 7.66 -3.58
C GLN A 40 22.01 6.53 -2.74
N ARG A 41 22.79 6.84 -1.70
CA ARG A 41 23.33 5.83 -0.79
C ARG A 41 22.24 5.03 -0.09
N VAL A 42 21.17 5.68 0.35
CA VAL A 42 20.02 5.00 0.98
C VAL A 42 19.32 4.08 -0.02
N LEU A 43 19.04 4.56 -1.23
CA LEU A 43 18.41 3.76 -2.28
C LEU A 43 19.23 2.54 -2.67
N ASP A 44 20.56 2.70 -2.79
CA ASP A 44 21.48 1.62 -3.12
C ASP A 44 21.55 0.59 -1.98
N ALA A 45 21.63 1.03 -0.73
CA ALA A 45 21.60 0.16 0.45
C ALA A 45 20.28 -0.64 0.55
N ALA A 46 19.15 0.00 0.30
CA ALA A 46 17.85 -0.66 0.30
C ALA A 46 17.77 -1.73 -0.80
N ARG A 47 18.29 -1.43 -1.98
CA ARG A 47 18.33 -2.37 -3.12
C ARG A 47 19.26 -3.55 -2.84
N GLU A 48 20.48 -3.32 -2.34
CA GLU A 48 21.43 -4.36 -1.98
C GLU A 48 20.85 -5.34 -0.95
N LEU A 49 20.19 -4.80 0.08
CA LEU A 49 19.61 -5.59 1.15
C LEU A 49 18.23 -6.19 0.77
N GLN A 50 17.73 -5.90 -0.42
CA GLN A 50 16.37 -6.27 -0.85
C GLN A 50 15.31 -5.83 0.17
N TYR A 51 15.51 -4.64 0.73
CA TYR A 51 14.60 -4.08 1.72
C TYR A 51 13.28 -3.69 1.08
N VAL A 52 12.20 -4.22 1.63
CA VAL A 52 10.83 -3.83 1.27
C VAL A 52 10.24 -3.04 2.44
N PRO A 53 9.92 -1.75 2.24
CA PRO A 53 9.29 -0.94 3.28
C PRO A 53 8.01 -1.58 3.81
N ASP A 54 7.81 -1.50 5.12
CA ASP A 54 6.59 -1.98 5.75
C ASP A 54 5.44 -1.02 5.42
N ASN A 55 4.33 -1.56 4.90
CA ASN A 55 3.14 -0.75 4.60
C ASN A 55 2.55 -0.12 5.85
N ALA A 56 2.57 -0.81 7.00
CA ALA A 56 2.09 -0.26 8.26
C ALA A 56 2.94 0.94 8.71
N ALA A 57 4.27 0.84 8.62
CA ALA A 57 5.17 1.94 8.91
C ALA A 57 5.00 3.11 7.94
N ARG A 58 4.75 2.81 6.66
CA ARG A 58 4.48 3.84 5.64
C ARG A 58 3.16 4.55 5.89
N THR A 59 2.10 3.82 6.20
CA THR A 59 0.80 4.37 6.57
C THR A 59 0.91 5.27 7.79
N LEU A 60 1.65 4.84 8.80
CA LEU A 60 1.90 5.63 10.00
C LEU A 60 2.66 6.94 9.68
N ALA A 61 3.69 6.87 8.84
CA ALA A 61 4.48 8.04 8.44
C ALA A 61 3.70 9.05 7.60
N LYS A 62 2.80 8.57 6.71
CA LYS A 62 1.96 9.41 5.84
C LYS A 62 0.64 9.84 6.49
N GLY A 63 0.24 9.21 7.58
CA GLY A 63 -1.02 9.47 8.29
C GLY A 63 -2.26 8.91 7.60
N HIS A 64 -2.11 8.23 6.45
CA HIS A 64 -3.21 7.59 5.73
C HIS A 64 -2.74 6.37 4.92
N SER A 65 -3.66 5.42 4.69
CA SER A 65 -3.42 4.27 3.84
C SER A 65 -3.22 4.67 2.38
N GLN A 66 -2.40 3.91 1.66
CA GLN A 66 -2.28 3.99 0.20
C GLN A 66 -3.01 2.82 -0.49
N THR A 67 -4.00 2.26 0.18
CA THR A 67 -4.86 1.22 -0.34
C THR A 67 -6.28 1.76 -0.47
N VAL A 68 -6.93 1.50 -1.58
CA VAL A 68 -8.37 1.69 -1.77
C VAL A 68 -9.00 0.33 -1.99
N ALA A 69 -10.16 0.10 -1.40
CA ALA A 69 -10.86 -1.16 -1.51
C ALA A 69 -12.00 -1.07 -2.54
N PHE A 70 -12.16 -2.13 -3.32
CA PHE A 70 -13.29 -2.34 -4.19
C PHE A 70 -14.05 -3.56 -3.67
N VAL A 71 -15.23 -3.34 -3.12
CA VAL A 71 -16.03 -4.38 -2.47
C VAL A 71 -17.21 -4.73 -3.35
N LEU A 72 -17.28 -6.01 -3.73
CA LEU A 72 -18.30 -6.57 -4.59
C LEU A 72 -19.30 -7.36 -3.77
N PHE A 73 -20.59 -6.95 -3.80
CA PHE A 73 -21.70 -7.69 -3.20
C PHE A 73 -22.40 -8.53 -4.27
N ARG A 74 -21.69 -9.55 -4.75
CA ARG A 74 -22.21 -10.48 -5.77
C ARG A 74 -21.70 -11.89 -5.54
N SER A 75 -22.46 -12.88 -5.98
CA SER A 75 -22.00 -14.27 -5.96
C SER A 75 -20.81 -14.46 -6.91
N HIS A 76 -20.00 -15.46 -6.60
CA HIS A 76 -18.83 -15.81 -7.42
C HIS A 76 -19.19 -16.01 -8.90
N GLU A 77 -20.28 -16.71 -9.17
CA GLU A 77 -20.78 -16.97 -10.52
C GLU A 77 -21.15 -15.67 -11.26
N GLN A 78 -21.80 -14.73 -10.58
CA GLN A 78 -22.20 -13.45 -11.18
C GLN A 78 -21.02 -12.59 -11.59
N ILE A 79 -19.92 -12.62 -10.82
CA ILE A 79 -18.72 -11.83 -11.13
C ILE A 79 -18.07 -12.30 -12.42
N PHE A 80 -17.99 -13.61 -12.64
CA PHE A 80 -17.36 -14.17 -13.83
C PHE A 80 -18.23 -14.14 -15.09
N THR A 81 -19.55 -14.03 -14.92
CA THR A 81 -20.49 -13.99 -16.06
C THR A 81 -20.86 -12.58 -16.51
N ASP A 82 -20.64 -11.57 -15.64
CA ASP A 82 -20.92 -10.17 -15.94
C ASP A 82 -19.69 -9.47 -16.54
N PRO A 83 -19.67 -9.17 -17.85
CA PRO A 83 -18.52 -8.53 -18.50
C PRO A 83 -18.29 -7.08 -18.03
N TYR A 84 -19.25 -6.49 -17.33
CA TYR A 84 -19.15 -5.12 -16.81
C TYR A 84 -18.19 -5.02 -15.63
N ILE A 85 -18.18 -6.01 -14.73
CA ILE A 85 -17.34 -6.01 -13.52
C ILE A 85 -15.84 -5.92 -13.83
N PRO A 86 -15.25 -6.74 -14.73
CA PRO A 86 -13.84 -6.64 -15.06
C PRO A 86 -13.44 -5.26 -15.61
N ASN A 87 -14.31 -4.64 -16.39
CA ASN A 87 -14.06 -3.32 -16.97
C ASN A 87 -14.03 -2.22 -15.89
N ILE A 88 -14.98 -2.24 -14.95
CA ILE A 88 -14.99 -1.30 -13.82
C ILE A 88 -13.75 -1.49 -12.96
N VAL A 89 -13.44 -2.73 -12.57
CA VAL A 89 -12.26 -3.04 -11.76
C VAL A 89 -10.98 -2.57 -12.45
N SER A 90 -10.86 -2.81 -13.74
CA SER A 90 -9.70 -2.38 -14.55
C SER A 90 -9.58 -0.86 -14.59
N GLY A 91 -10.66 -0.14 -14.86
CA GLY A 91 -10.69 1.31 -14.87
C GLY A 91 -10.35 1.91 -13.51
N PHE A 92 -10.95 1.38 -12.45
CA PHE A 92 -10.68 1.80 -11.08
C PHE A 92 -9.21 1.56 -10.68
N ASN A 93 -8.67 0.38 -11.00
CA ASN A 93 -7.27 0.05 -10.73
C ASN A 93 -6.30 0.98 -11.49
N MET A 94 -6.61 1.32 -12.73
CA MET A 94 -5.80 2.25 -13.54
C MET A 94 -5.72 3.62 -12.86
N ILE A 95 -6.84 4.18 -12.45
CA ILE A 95 -6.89 5.49 -11.78
C ILE A 95 -6.22 5.41 -10.40
N ALA A 96 -6.48 4.36 -9.61
CA ALA A 96 -5.84 4.17 -8.31
C ALA A 96 -4.30 4.17 -8.44
N LYS A 97 -3.76 3.44 -9.42
CA LYS A 97 -2.31 3.41 -9.70
C LYS A 97 -1.74 4.76 -10.11
N GLN A 98 -2.44 5.54 -10.94
CA GLN A 98 -2.00 6.89 -11.33
C GLN A 98 -1.84 7.81 -10.11
N HIS A 99 -2.64 7.61 -9.07
CA HIS A 99 -2.58 8.35 -7.82
C HIS A 99 -1.75 7.67 -6.72
N GLY A 100 -0.99 6.63 -7.05
CA GLY A 100 -0.11 5.94 -6.10
C GLY A 100 -0.82 5.02 -5.12
N TYR A 101 -2.09 4.67 -5.37
CA TYR A 101 -2.86 3.74 -4.56
C TYR A 101 -2.77 2.31 -5.07
N ARG A 102 -2.92 1.36 -4.15
CA ARG A 102 -3.11 -0.06 -4.43
C ARG A 102 -4.59 -0.40 -4.36
N LEU A 103 -5.01 -1.36 -5.16
CA LEU A 103 -6.38 -1.86 -5.14
C LEU A 103 -6.45 -3.14 -4.32
N LEU A 104 -7.30 -3.14 -3.30
CA LEU A 104 -7.77 -4.32 -2.58
C LEU A 104 -9.15 -4.68 -3.14
N ILE A 105 -9.36 -5.95 -3.48
CA ILE A 105 -10.67 -6.44 -3.94
C ILE A 105 -11.19 -7.42 -2.92
N GLU A 106 -12.36 -7.14 -2.38
CA GLU A 106 -13.09 -8.02 -1.48
C GLU A 106 -14.43 -8.40 -2.10
N GLN A 107 -14.86 -9.61 -1.87
CA GLN A 107 -16.11 -10.14 -2.43
C GLN A 107 -16.95 -10.80 -1.35
N PHE A 108 -18.22 -10.46 -1.33
CA PHE A 108 -19.20 -11.02 -0.42
C PHE A 108 -20.48 -11.40 -1.16
N SER A 109 -21.07 -12.51 -0.79
CA SER A 109 -22.36 -12.98 -1.32
C SER A 109 -23.54 -12.45 -0.53
N ASP A 110 -23.31 -11.85 0.63
CA ASP A 110 -24.29 -11.39 1.60
C ASP A 110 -23.87 -10.09 2.31
N PHE A 111 -24.67 -9.62 3.24
CA PHE A 111 -24.42 -8.40 4.00
C PHE A 111 -23.34 -8.52 5.09
N GLU A 112 -22.73 -9.67 5.31
CA GLU A 112 -21.58 -9.80 6.24
C GLU A 112 -20.42 -8.91 5.80
N GLY A 113 -20.29 -8.64 4.53
CA GLY A 113 -19.32 -7.70 3.96
C GLY A 113 -19.42 -6.27 4.48
N VAL A 114 -20.59 -5.84 5.01
CA VAL A 114 -20.73 -4.49 5.57
C VAL A 114 -19.84 -4.30 6.81
N ALA A 115 -19.72 -5.32 7.66
CA ALA A 115 -18.84 -5.29 8.82
C ALA A 115 -17.37 -5.19 8.41
N VAL A 116 -16.98 -5.86 7.34
CA VAL A 116 -15.60 -5.80 6.80
C VAL A 116 -15.31 -4.41 6.23
N VAL A 117 -16.27 -3.77 5.55
CA VAL A 117 -16.11 -2.39 5.06
C VAL A 117 -15.86 -1.42 6.21
N ASP A 118 -16.63 -1.53 7.29
CA ASP A 118 -16.44 -0.71 8.50
C ASP A 118 -15.04 -0.95 9.12
N GLU A 119 -14.62 -2.20 9.20
CA GLU A 119 -13.29 -2.57 9.71
C GLU A 119 -12.16 -2.00 8.85
N LEU A 120 -12.22 -2.14 7.52
CA LEU A 120 -11.22 -1.60 6.60
C LEU A 120 -11.02 -0.09 6.74
N LEU A 121 -12.12 0.64 6.96
CA LEU A 121 -12.06 2.10 7.13
C LEU A 121 -11.59 2.49 8.53
N ARG A 122 -12.07 1.84 9.59
CA ARG A 122 -11.71 2.17 10.98
C ARG A 122 -10.28 1.76 11.33
N SER A 123 -9.81 0.64 10.82
CA SER A 123 -8.42 0.19 11.03
C SER A 123 -7.40 1.04 10.26
N GLY A 124 -7.87 1.84 9.29
CA GLY A 124 -6.98 2.57 8.39
C GLY A 124 -6.29 1.68 7.36
N GLU A 125 -6.75 0.45 7.17
CA GLU A 125 -6.23 -0.46 6.15
C GLU A 125 -6.55 0.04 4.74
N ALA A 126 -7.73 0.61 4.55
CA ALA A 126 -8.11 1.30 3.33
C ALA A 126 -8.34 2.80 3.57
N ALA A 127 -7.89 3.63 2.63
CA ALA A 127 -8.15 5.07 2.63
C ALA A 127 -9.57 5.40 2.16
N GLY A 128 -10.19 4.49 1.42
CA GLY A 128 -11.54 4.61 0.91
C GLY A 128 -12.04 3.28 0.35
N VAL A 129 -13.35 3.17 0.22
CA VAL A 129 -14.02 1.97 -0.28
C VAL A 129 -14.99 2.34 -1.38
N MET A 130 -14.96 1.60 -2.48
CA MET A 130 -15.97 1.62 -3.54
C MET A 130 -16.81 0.35 -3.45
N LEU A 131 -18.11 0.50 -3.44
CA LEU A 131 -19.07 -0.60 -3.37
C LEU A 131 -19.70 -0.82 -4.74
N ALA A 132 -19.81 -2.06 -5.17
CA ALA A 132 -20.55 -2.47 -6.34
C ALA A 132 -21.38 -3.73 -6.05
N GLY A 133 -22.63 -3.73 -6.51
CA GLY A 133 -23.58 -4.83 -6.29
C GLY A 133 -24.64 -4.94 -7.37
#